data_fc21456b93d87937badcf99288096341
#
_entry.id   fc21456b93d87937badcf99288096341
#
_cell.length_a   1.000
_cell.length_b   1.000
_cell.length_c   1.000
_cell.angle_alpha   90.00
_cell.angle_beta   90.00
_cell.angle_gamma   90.00
#
_symmetry.space_group_name_H-M   'P 1'
#
loop_
_entity.id
_entity.type
_entity.pdbx_description
1 polymer ?
#
loop_
_entity_poly.entity_id
_entity_poly.type
_entity_poly.pdbx_seq_one_letter_code
_entity_poly.pdbx_strand_id
1 'polypeptide(L)'
;MNNNLSGVNKTLYIPLYGKAYVSQRGLFLCDKNAEMIWEKEGFKLTGKAKSKWLAYYMGIRSAVFDDWVKEKISNPTDAVVLHIGCGMDSRVNRVEKNCTMWYDIDFPEVITERRRYFSEKEGYKMISADVRDPAWIGEIPSAKKAIVVMEGVSMYLTHDELKSLIEGICQKFGYVSLLMDCYSNLAAKMSKHRNPINDVGVTTVYGTDDPQFAETKSFVYLREHNMTPDSYIDLLHGGERMIFKKLYAGGFSKKLYRLYEYEKRA
;
A
#
# COMPACT_ATOMS: atom_id res chain seq x y z
N MET A 1 12.22 7.78 -23.69
CA MET A 1 11.32 7.76 -22.50
C MET A 1 10.06 7.01 -22.92
N ASN A 2 9.84 5.81 -22.42
CA ASN A 2 8.67 5.02 -22.81
C ASN A 2 7.40 5.58 -22.16
N ASN A 3 6.59 6.26 -22.93
CA ASN A 3 5.26 6.77 -22.56
C ASN A 3 4.17 5.68 -22.53
N ASN A 4 4.53 4.41 -22.41
CA ASN A 4 3.62 3.28 -22.63
C ASN A 4 3.03 2.67 -21.35
N LEU A 5 3.16 3.31 -20.19
CA LEU A 5 2.47 2.84 -18.99
C LEU A 5 0.98 3.20 -19.08
N SER A 6 0.11 2.25 -18.77
CA SER A 6 -1.33 2.47 -18.64
C SER A 6 -1.63 3.53 -17.58
N GLY A 7 -2.84 4.09 -17.57
CA GLY A 7 -3.23 5.09 -16.57
C GLY A 7 -3.07 4.60 -15.13
N VAL A 8 -3.39 3.34 -14.86
CA VAL A 8 -3.22 2.71 -13.54
C VAL A 8 -1.75 2.70 -13.12
N ASN A 9 -0.84 2.39 -14.05
CA ASN A 9 0.58 2.32 -13.74
C ASN A 9 1.20 3.69 -13.44
N LYS A 10 0.63 4.77 -13.96
CA LYS A 10 1.07 6.14 -13.61
C LYS A 10 0.75 6.54 -12.17
N THR A 11 -0.21 5.87 -11.52
CA THR A 11 -0.52 6.13 -10.09
C THR A 11 0.65 5.78 -9.17
N LEU A 12 1.58 4.92 -9.61
CA LEU A 12 2.80 4.55 -8.88
C LEU A 12 3.67 5.74 -8.49
N TYR A 13 3.68 6.80 -9.32
CA TYR A 13 4.60 7.92 -9.12
C TYR A 13 4.19 8.84 -7.99
N ILE A 14 2.92 8.88 -7.61
CA ILE A 14 2.44 9.72 -6.50
C ILE A 14 2.97 9.20 -5.15
N PRO A 15 2.80 7.91 -4.78
CA PRO A 15 3.39 7.37 -3.55
C PRO A 15 4.93 7.37 -3.58
N LEU A 16 5.55 7.12 -4.75
CA LEU A 16 6.99 7.18 -4.90
C LEU A 16 7.54 8.57 -4.59
N TYR A 17 6.92 9.62 -5.17
CA TYR A 17 7.25 11.01 -4.86
C TYR A 17 7.08 11.30 -3.38
N GLY A 18 5.96 10.87 -2.79
CA GLY A 18 5.69 11.09 -1.37
C GLY A 18 6.79 10.52 -0.48
N LYS A 19 7.20 9.27 -0.72
CA LYS A 19 8.28 8.61 0.02
C LYS A 19 9.63 9.27 -0.20
N ALA A 20 10.01 9.59 -1.44
CA ALA A 20 11.23 10.31 -1.73
C ALA A 20 11.27 11.68 -1.04
N TYR A 21 10.16 12.43 -1.12
CA TYR A 21 10.05 13.77 -0.54
C TYR A 21 10.25 13.78 0.98
N VAL A 22 9.64 12.85 1.70
CA VAL A 22 9.75 12.79 3.16
C VAL A 22 11.08 12.19 3.60
N SER A 23 11.61 11.20 2.88
CA SER A 23 12.91 10.59 3.15
C SER A 23 14.06 11.59 3.02
N GLN A 24 14.08 12.41 1.97
CA GLN A 24 15.07 13.49 1.79
C GLN A 24 15.07 14.54 2.93
N ARG A 25 13.97 14.60 3.67
CA ARG A 25 13.79 15.53 4.81
C ARG A 25 13.99 14.88 6.18
N GLY A 26 14.30 13.59 6.21
CA GLY A 26 14.41 12.83 7.46
C GLY A 26 13.10 12.73 8.23
N LEU A 27 11.95 12.74 7.54
CA LEU A 27 10.62 12.68 8.12
C LEU A 27 10.00 11.30 7.91
N PHE A 28 9.34 10.76 8.93
CA PHE A 28 8.48 9.58 8.94
C PHE A 28 9.15 8.25 8.59
N LEU A 29 9.88 8.18 7.49
CA LEU A 29 10.58 6.98 7.01
C LEU A 29 11.87 7.35 6.27
N CYS A 30 12.80 6.40 6.16
CA CYS A 30 14.00 6.52 5.35
C CYS A 30 13.89 5.58 4.15
N ASP A 31 13.76 6.13 2.94
CA ASP A 31 13.60 5.37 1.68
C ASP A 31 14.61 5.84 0.62
N LYS A 32 15.85 5.38 0.75
CA LYS A 32 16.92 5.73 -0.20
C LYS A 32 16.67 5.21 -1.62
N ASN A 33 15.92 4.13 -1.75
CA ASN A 33 15.52 3.62 -3.06
C ASN A 33 14.53 4.58 -3.74
N ALA A 34 13.52 5.07 -3.00
CA ALA A 34 12.58 6.03 -3.55
C ALA A 34 13.28 7.33 -3.95
N GLU A 35 14.23 7.84 -3.15
CA GLU A 35 15.05 9.01 -3.50
C GLU A 35 15.82 8.78 -4.80
N MET A 36 16.56 7.67 -4.89
CA MET A 36 17.37 7.32 -6.06
C MET A 36 16.53 7.15 -7.32
N ILE A 37 15.40 6.43 -7.24
CA ILE A 37 14.51 6.23 -8.39
C ILE A 37 13.93 7.57 -8.85
N TRP A 38 13.47 8.40 -7.91
CA TRP A 38 12.89 9.70 -8.21
C TRP A 38 13.87 10.62 -8.94
N GLU A 39 15.11 10.69 -8.47
CA GLU A 39 16.17 11.51 -9.07
C GLU A 39 16.58 10.99 -10.45
N LYS A 40 16.79 9.68 -10.56
CA LYS A 40 17.27 9.04 -11.80
C LYS A 40 16.28 9.18 -12.94
N GLU A 41 14.99 8.97 -12.70
CA GLU A 41 13.97 8.98 -13.75
C GLU A 41 13.46 10.38 -14.08
N GLY A 42 13.68 11.37 -13.21
CA GLY A 42 13.28 12.75 -13.43
C GLY A 42 11.77 12.92 -13.64
N PHE A 43 10.96 12.09 -12.97
CA PHE A 43 9.50 12.16 -13.07
C PHE A 43 8.96 13.55 -12.75
N LYS A 44 7.99 14.00 -13.53
CA LYS A 44 7.35 15.30 -13.33
C LYS A 44 5.90 15.10 -12.90
N LEU A 45 5.61 15.44 -11.66
CA LEU A 45 4.24 15.61 -11.20
C LEU A 45 3.82 17.08 -11.31
N THR A 46 2.54 17.30 -11.58
CA THR A 46 1.93 18.62 -11.70
C THR A 46 0.74 18.75 -10.74
N GLY A 47 0.30 19.99 -10.52
CA GLY A 47 -0.89 20.26 -9.74
C GLY A 47 -0.85 19.70 -8.31
N LYS A 48 -1.97 19.08 -7.90
CA LYS A 48 -2.14 18.53 -6.55
C LYS A 48 -1.23 17.34 -6.26
N ALA A 49 -0.85 16.57 -7.28
CA ALA A 49 0.02 15.41 -7.12
C ALA A 49 1.43 15.79 -6.63
N LYS A 50 1.90 17.04 -6.90
CA LYS A 50 3.18 17.56 -6.42
C LYS A 50 3.08 18.25 -5.05
N SER A 51 1.92 18.24 -4.40
CA SER A 51 1.72 18.90 -3.11
C SER A 51 2.54 18.27 -2.00
N LYS A 52 3.27 19.09 -1.21
CA LYS A 52 3.98 18.61 -0.01
C LYS A 52 3.02 17.97 1.01
N TRP A 53 1.79 18.46 1.08
CA TRP A 53 0.78 17.93 1.99
C TRP A 53 0.36 16.50 1.61
N LEU A 54 0.23 16.24 0.32
CA LEU A 54 0.00 14.87 -0.17
C LEU A 54 1.22 14.00 0.05
N ALA A 55 2.44 14.55 -0.15
CA ALA A 55 3.68 13.83 0.13
C ALA A 55 3.78 13.42 1.61
N TYR A 56 3.46 14.33 2.54
CA TYR A 56 3.40 14.00 3.97
C TYR A 56 2.37 12.90 4.25
N TYR A 57 1.18 13.02 3.67
CA TYR A 57 0.13 12.01 3.86
C TYR A 57 0.56 10.62 3.35
N MET A 58 1.14 10.54 2.14
CA MET A 58 1.66 9.29 1.57
C MET A 58 2.82 8.72 2.38
N GLY A 59 3.72 9.58 2.87
CA GLY A 59 4.83 9.18 3.73
C GLY A 59 4.38 8.60 5.07
N ILE A 60 3.44 9.26 5.75
CA ILE A 60 2.88 8.78 7.03
C ILE A 60 2.13 7.47 6.80
N ARG A 61 1.28 7.39 5.75
CA ARG A 61 0.60 6.14 5.40
C ARG A 61 1.59 4.98 5.27
N SER A 62 2.63 5.17 4.48
CA SER A 62 3.64 4.13 4.26
C SER A 62 4.37 3.74 5.55
N ALA A 63 4.68 4.71 6.42
CA ALA A 63 5.31 4.46 7.71
C ALA A 63 4.39 3.64 8.65
N VAL A 64 3.10 3.92 8.67
CA VAL A 64 2.12 3.14 9.46
C VAL A 64 2.05 1.70 8.97
N PHE A 65 2.06 1.46 7.65
CA PHE A 65 2.15 0.11 7.10
C PHE A 65 3.47 -0.58 7.47
N ASP A 66 4.60 0.15 7.41
CA ASP A 66 5.92 -0.38 7.80
C ASP A 66 5.93 -0.83 9.26
N ASP A 67 5.37 -0.02 10.17
CA ASP A 67 5.29 -0.34 11.60
C ASP A 67 4.42 -1.58 11.85
N TRP A 68 3.28 -1.68 11.16
CA TRP A 68 2.41 -2.86 11.26
C TRP A 68 3.12 -4.13 10.77
N VAL A 69 3.83 -4.07 9.64
CA VAL A 69 4.58 -5.23 9.14
C VAL A 69 5.67 -5.61 10.14
N LYS A 70 6.44 -4.66 10.67
CA LYS A 70 7.46 -4.91 11.70
C LYS A 70 6.88 -5.60 12.92
N GLU A 71 5.71 -5.15 13.40
CA GLU A 71 4.99 -5.81 14.49
C GLU A 71 4.68 -7.28 14.17
N LYS A 72 4.14 -7.55 12.96
CA LYS A 72 3.74 -8.90 12.56
C LYS A 72 4.91 -9.86 12.34
N ILE A 73 6.09 -9.37 11.95
CA ILE A 73 7.30 -10.16 11.73
C ILE A 73 8.29 -10.09 12.91
N SER A 74 7.94 -9.43 14.02
CA SER A 74 8.85 -9.25 15.19
C SER A 74 9.32 -10.56 15.80
N ASN A 75 8.49 -11.61 15.74
CA ASN A 75 8.87 -12.95 16.15
C ASN A 75 9.24 -13.80 14.93
N PRO A 76 10.42 -14.46 14.90
CA PRO A 76 10.79 -15.38 13.84
C PRO A 76 9.70 -16.45 13.69
N THR A 77 9.02 -16.45 12.55
CA THR A 77 7.92 -17.38 12.28
C THR A 77 8.07 -17.92 10.87
N ASP A 78 7.52 -19.11 10.64
CA ASP A 78 7.26 -19.62 9.29
C ASP A 78 6.14 -18.79 8.65
N ALA A 79 6.50 -17.55 8.27
CA ALA A 79 5.61 -16.57 7.70
C ALA A 79 6.15 -16.04 6.38
N VAL A 80 5.27 -15.90 5.41
CA VAL A 80 5.54 -15.18 4.16
C VAL A 80 4.88 -13.80 4.20
N VAL A 81 5.52 -12.80 3.59
CA VAL A 81 4.90 -11.50 3.36
C VAL A 81 4.44 -11.42 1.91
N LEU A 82 3.18 -11.10 1.70
CA LEU A 82 2.57 -10.86 0.40
C LEU A 82 2.29 -9.35 0.27
N HIS A 83 3.14 -8.66 -0.45
CA HIS A 83 2.98 -7.23 -0.72
C HIS A 83 2.28 -7.05 -2.07
N ILE A 84 0.98 -6.97 -2.03
CA ILE A 84 0.08 -6.92 -3.20
C ILE A 84 -0.03 -5.48 -3.69
N GLY A 85 0.12 -5.27 -5.00
CA GLY A 85 0.18 -3.95 -5.61
C GLY A 85 1.41 -3.17 -5.15
N CYS A 86 2.57 -3.83 -5.14
CA CYS A 86 3.80 -3.30 -4.56
C CYS A 86 4.31 -2.03 -5.27
N GLY A 87 3.93 -1.82 -6.53
CA GLY A 87 4.41 -0.67 -7.30
C GLY A 87 5.91 -0.51 -7.27
N MET A 88 6.36 0.70 -7.00
CA MET A 88 7.77 1.06 -6.81
C MET A 88 8.14 1.19 -5.34
N ASP A 89 7.36 0.60 -4.43
CA ASP A 89 7.64 0.65 -2.99
C ASP A 89 8.83 -0.24 -2.62
N SER A 90 9.77 0.31 -1.87
CA SER A 90 10.96 -0.38 -1.38
C SER A 90 10.79 -0.98 0.02
N ARG A 91 9.57 -1.24 0.47
CA ARG A 91 9.27 -1.73 1.82
C ARG A 91 10.12 -2.92 2.22
N VAL A 92 10.32 -3.86 1.32
CA VAL A 92 11.20 -5.01 1.53
C VAL A 92 12.63 -4.63 2.00
N ASN A 93 13.10 -3.44 1.66
CA ASN A 93 14.41 -2.94 2.08
C ASN A 93 14.36 -2.06 3.35
N ARG A 94 13.18 -1.51 3.69
CA ARG A 94 12.98 -0.66 4.88
C ARG A 94 12.60 -1.45 6.12
N VAL A 95 11.93 -2.58 5.93
CA VAL A 95 11.46 -3.42 7.02
C VAL A 95 12.48 -4.53 7.28
N GLU A 96 12.88 -4.69 8.54
CA GLU A 96 13.79 -5.75 8.95
C GLU A 96 13.17 -7.13 8.71
N LYS A 97 13.96 -8.05 8.11
CA LYS A 97 13.42 -9.31 7.60
C LYS A 97 13.50 -10.41 8.66
N ASN A 98 12.41 -10.65 9.35
CA ASN A 98 12.23 -11.84 10.20
C ASN A 98 11.15 -12.80 9.62
N CYS A 99 10.90 -12.75 8.30
CA CYS A 99 10.00 -13.67 7.60
C CYS A 99 10.81 -14.64 6.73
N THR A 100 10.21 -15.80 6.43
CA THR A 100 10.82 -16.82 5.58
C THR A 100 11.01 -16.33 4.15
N MET A 101 10.00 -15.63 3.61
CA MET A 101 10.02 -15.13 2.24
C MET A 101 9.15 -13.87 2.12
N TRP A 102 9.60 -12.95 1.26
CA TRP A 102 8.86 -11.77 0.86
C TRP A 102 8.54 -11.84 -0.62
N TYR A 103 7.27 -11.65 -0.97
CA TYR A 103 6.79 -11.59 -2.34
C TYR A 103 6.22 -10.21 -2.63
N ASP A 104 6.77 -9.53 -3.64
CA ASP A 104 6.18 -8.34 -4.25
C ASP A 104 5.35 -8.77 -5.46
N ILE A 105 4.06 -8.46 -5.45
CA ILE A 105 3.10 -8.87 -6.47
C ILE A 105 2.50 -7.63 -7.13
N ASP A 106 2.57 -7.56 -8.46
CA ASP A 106 1.94 -6.49 -9.25
C ASP A 106 1.76 -6.94 -10.71
N PHE A 107 1.13 -6.10 -11.52
CA PHE A 107 0.99 -6.33 -12.95
C PHE A 107 2.32 -6.57 -13.65
N PRO A 108 2.35 -7.37 -14.75
CA PRO A 108 3.58 -7.71 -15.46
C PRO A 108 4.43 -6.50 -15.88
N GLU A 109 3.78 -5.42 -16.35
CA GLU A 109 4.45 -4.20 -16.75
C GLU A 109 5.06 -3.45 -15.56
N VAL A 110 4.41 -3.48 -14.38
CA VAL A 110 4.94 -2.88 -13.14
C VAL A 110 6.13 -3.67 -12.64
N ILE A 111 6.05 -5.00 -12.61
CA ILE A 111 7.15 -5.87 -12.19
C ILE A 111 8.34 -5.74 -13.16
N THR A 112 8.07 -5.60 -14.46
CA THR A 112 9.13 -5.35 -15.46
C THR A 112 9.88 -4.05 -15.16
N GLU A 113 9.15 -2.98 -14.88
CA GLU A 113 9.75 -1.70 -14.49
C GLU A 113 10.46 -1.79 -13.14
N ARG A 114 9.87 -2.47 -12.16
CA ARG A 114 10.44 -2.68 -10.83
C ARG A 114 11.78 -3.42 -10.88
N ARG A 115 11.95 -4.42 -11.76
CA ARG A 115 13.21 -5.17 -11.95
C ARG A 115 14.39 -4.32 -12.42
N ARG A 116 14.16 -3.08 -12.87
CA ARG A 116 15.24 -2.12 -13.17
C ARG A 116 15.95 -1.59 -11.92
N TYR A 117 15.32 -1.70 -10.76
CA TYR A 117 15.78 -1.09 -9.49
C TYR A 117 15.91 -2.10 -8.35
N PHE A 118 15.19 -3.21 -8.44
CA PHE A 118 15.17 -4.24 -7.42
C PHE A 118 15.56 -5.58 -8.02
N SER A 119 16.42 -6.31 -7.32
CA SER A 119 16.86 -7.65 -7.73
C SER A 119 16.32 -8.69 -6.77
N GLU A 120 15.82 -9.78 -7.31
CA GLU A 120 15.45 -10.96 -6.52
C GLU A 120 16.69 -11.54 -5.83
N LYS A 121 16.49 -12.06 -4.64
CA LYS A 121 17.54 -12.68 -3.82
C LYS A 121 16.92 -13.69 -2.86
N GLU A 122 17.76 -14.42 -2.12
CA GLU A 122 17.28 -15.27 -1.04
C GLU A 122 16.33 -14.48 -0.11
N GLY A 123 15.18 -15.06 0.17
CA GLY A 123 14.12 -14.43 0.97
C GLY A 123 13.32 -13.33 0.26
N TYR A 124 13.53 -13.07 -1.04
CA TYR A 124 12.77 -12.06 -1.78
C TYR A 124 12.53 -12.43 -3.25
N LYS A 125 11.27 -12.39 -3.68
CA LYS A 125 10.85 -12.64 -5.08
C LYS A 125 9.81 -11.61 -5.55
N MET A 126 9.71 -11.49 -6.88
CA MET A 126 8.70 -10.66 -7.54
C MET A 126 7.81 -11.55 -8.42
N ILE A 127 6.50 -11.47 -8.23
CA ILE A 127 5.49 -12.22 -9.00
C ILE A 127 4.76 -11.24 -9.92
N SER A 128 4.76 -11.55 -11.22
CA SER A 128 4.00 -10.82 -12.24
C SER A 128 2.60 -11.40 -12.33
N ALA A 129 1.60 -10.72 -11.76
CA ALA A 129 0.23 -11.23 -11.74
C ALA A 129 -0.81 -10.12 -11.75
N ASP A 130 -1.95 -10.39 -12.34
CA ASP A 130 -3.19 -9.69 -12.04
C ASP A 130 -3.81 -10.34 -10.80
N VAL A 131 -3.90 -9.62 -9.70
CA VAL A 131 -4.38 -10.16 -8.42
C VAL A 131 -5.86 -10.56 -8.43
N ARG A 132 -6.61 -10.16 -9.48
CA ARG A 132 -7.99 -10.60 -9.72
C ARG A 132 -8.08 -12.07 -10.16
N ASP A 133 -6.98 -12.60 -10.73
CA ASP A 133 -6.85 -14.04 -11.00
C ASP A 133 -6.00 -14.68 -9.89
N PRO A 134 -6.59 -15.45 -8.97
CA PRO A 134 -5.87 -16.00 -7.82
C PRO A 134 -4.89 -17.14 -8.16
N ALA A 135 -4.71 -17.50 -9.43
CA ALA A 135 -3.82 -18.61 -9.86
C ALA A 135 -2.37 -18.42 -9.36
N TRP A 136 -1.87 -17.18 -9.28
CA TRP A 136 -0.53 -16.86 -8.77
C TRP A 136 -0.29 -17.33 -7.32
N ILE A 137 -1.35 -17.48 -6.52
CA ILE A 137 -1.24 -17.98 -5.13
C ILE A 137 -0.68 -19.41 -5.12
N GLY A 138 -0.93 -20.18 -6.18
CA GLY A 138 -0.40 -21.52 -6.35
C GLY A 138 1.13 -21.57 -6.47
N GLU A 139 1.77 -20.50 -6.95
CA GLU A 139 3.24 -20.41 -7.10
C GLU A 139 3.96 -20.22 -5.76
N ILE A 140 3.24 -19.82 -4.71
CA ILE A 140 3.83 -19.57 -3.40
C ILE A 140 3.94 -20.89 -2.64
N PRO A 141 5.12 -21.26 -2.12
CA PRO A 141 5.28 -22.41 -1.26
C PRO A 141 4.38 -22.35 -0.03
N SER A 142 4.01 -23.49 0.51
CA SER A 142 3.23 -23.58 1.73
C SER A 142 4.02 -22.98 2.90
N ALA A 143 3.34 -22.17 3.69
CA ALA A 143 3.84 -21.59 4.95
C ALA A 143 2.70 -21.58 5.97
N LYS A 144 3.04 -21.48 7.25
CA LYS A 144 2.01 -21.45 8.31
C LYS A 144 1.21 -20.17 8.28
N LYS A 145 1.87 -19.04 8.00
CA LYS A 145 1.29 -17.71 8.10
C LYS A 145 1.56 -16.86 6.86
N ALA A 146 0.55 -16.12 6.41
CA ALA A 146 0.70 -15.02 5.46
C ALA A 146 0.45 -13.68 6.15
N ILE A 147 1.36 -12.72 5.90
CA ILE A 147 1.22 -11.31 6.28
C ILE A 147 0.98 -10.56 4.97
N VAL A 148 -0.22 -10.04 4.80
CA VAL A 148 -0.67 -9.44 3.54
C VAL A 148 -0.73 -7.92 3.66
N VAL A 149 -0.08 -7.24 2.74
CA VAL A 149 -0.03 -5.77 2.65
C VAL A 149 -0.71 -5.35 1.36
N MET A 150 -1.74 -4.53 1.47
CA MET A 150 -2.43 -3.92 0.32
C MET A 150 -2.51 -2.41 0.53
N GLU A 151 -1.46 -1.68 0.12
CA GLU A 151 -1.39 -0.23 0.21
C GLU A 151 -1.75 0.43 -1.12
N GLY A 152 -2.90 1.12 -1.17
CA GLY A 152 -3.37 1.82 -2.37
C GLY A 152 -3.90 0.88 -3.45
N VAL A 153 -4.49 -0.25 -3.09
CA VAL A 153 -4.92 -1.32 -4.01
C VAL A 153 -6.42 -1.59 -3.93
N SER A 154 -6.96 -1.74 -2.73
CA SER A 154 -8.34 -2.24 -2.52
C SER A 154 -9.39 -1.44 -3.30
N MET A 155 -9.19 -0.14 -3.48
CA MET A 155 -10.10 0.75 -4.19
C MET A 155 -10.18 0.48 -5.71
N TYR A 156 -9.27 -0.31 -6.27
CA TYR A 156 -9.27 -0.68 -7.70
C TYR A 156 -9.91 -2.05 -7.97
N LEU A 157 -10.27 -2.77 -6.91
CA LEU A 157 -10.94 -4.05 -6.97
C LEU A 157 -12.42 -3.89 -6.63
N THR A 158 -13.29 -4.58 -7.35
CA THR A 158 -14.67 -4.77 -6.90
C THR A 158 -14.70 -5.56 -5.60
N HIS A 159 -15.80 -5.49 -4.86
CA HIS A 159 -15.93 -6.27 -3.63
C HIS A 159 -15.81 -7.78 -3.88
N ASP A 160 -16.34 -8.27 -5.01
CA ASP A 160 -16.28 -9.69 -5.37
C ASP A 160 -14.84 -10.12 -5.72
N GLU A 161 -14.12 -9.31 -6.50
CA GLU A 161 -12.69 -9.56 -6.80
C GLU A 161 -11.83 -9.58 -5.53
N LEU A 162 -12.03 -8.60 -4.65
CA LEU A 162 -11.30 -8.54 -3.38
C LEU A 162 -11.61 -9.76 -2.50
N LYS A 163 -12.89 -10.14 -2.42
CA LYS A 163 -13.31 -11.30 -1.64
C LYS A 163 -12.74 -12.60 -2.20
N SER A 164 -12.76 -12.78 -3.52
CA SER A 164 -12.15 -13.94 -4.19
C SER A 164 -10.65 -14.03 -3.90
N LEU A 165 -9.93 -12.91 -3.97
CA LEU A 165 -8.51 -12.84 -3.63
C LEU A 165 -8.26 -13.27 -2.17
N ILE A 166 -9.02 -12.72 -1.22
CA ILE A 166 -8.91 -13.03 0.21
C ILE A 166 -9.22 -14.50 0.46
N GLU A 167 -10.28 -15.06 -0.15
CA GLU A 167 -10.65 -16.46 -0.02
C GLU A 167 -9.54 -17.38 -0.54
N GLY A 168 -8.94 -17.06 -1.69
CA GLY A 168 -7.80 -17.80 -2.24
C GLY A 168 -6.60 -17.82 -1.29
N ILE A 169 -6.25 -16.66 -0.72
CA ILE A 169 -5.17 -16.57 0.28
C ILE A 169 -5.54 -17.37 1.54
N CYS A 170 -6.77 -17.26 2.02
CA CYS A 170 -7.24 -17.99 3.19
C CYS A 170 -7.32 -19.50 2.98
N GLN A 171 -7.52 -19.99 1.77
CA GLN A 171 -7.45 -21.42 1.46
C GLN A 171 -6.02 -21.94 1.51
N LYS A 172 -5.05 -21.12 1.10
CA LYS A 172 -3.63 -21.50 1.05
C LYS A 172 -2.95 -21.51 2.42
N PHE A 173 -3.27 -20.52 3.27
CA PHE A 173 -2.58 -20.30 4.55
C PHE A 173 -3.48 -20.54 5.75
N GLY A 174 -2.96 -21.21 6.78
CA GLY A 174 -3.67 -21.48 8.05
C GLY A 174 -3.96 -20.19 8.82
N TYR A 175 -2.98 -19.27 8.87
CA TYR A 175 -3.10 -17.96 9.51
C TYR A 175 -2.87 -16.87 8.47
N VAL A 176 -3.72 -15.86 8.46
CA VAL A 176 -3.58 -14.69 7.57
C VAL A 176 -3.78 -13.43 8.40
N SER A 177 -2.84 -12.49 8.31
CA SER A 177 -3.04 -11.12 8.79
C SER A 177 -2.99 -10.20 7.59
N LEU A 178 -4.01 -9.35 7.40
CA LEU A 178 -4.10 -8.40 6.30
C LEU A 178 -4.24 -6.99 6.85
N LEU A 179 -3.43 -6.06 6.31
CA LEU A 179 -3.67 -4.63 6.44
C LEU A 179 -3.92 -4.04 5.06
N MET A 180 -5.04 -3.34 4.89
CA MET A 180 -5.39 -2.64 3.65
C MET A 180 -6.03 -1.29 3.91
N ASP A 181 -5.76 -0.35 3.04
CA ASP A 181 -6.43 0.93 3.01
C ASP A 181 -7.63 0.92 2.04
N CYS A 182 -8.70 1.62 2.43
CA CYS A 182 -9.96 1.64 1.69
C CYS A 182 -10.49 3.07 1.55
N TYR A 183 -11.07 3.39 0.41
CA TYR A 183 -11.91 4.57 0.29
C TYR A 183 -13.27 4.34 0.95
N SER A 184 -13.82 5.37 1.59
CA SER A 184 -15.25 5.39 1.90
C SER A 184 -16.08 5.55 0.61
N ASN A 185 -17.36 5.23 0.67
CA ASN A 185 -18.28 5.48 -0.46
C ASN A 185 -18.30 6.95 -0.89
N LEU A 186 -18.15 7.87 0.08
CA LEU A 186 -18.06 9.30 -0.19
C LEU A 186 -16.76 9.62 -0.97
N ALA A 187 -15.63 9.10 -0.54
CA ALA A 187 -14.34 9.32 -1.22
C ALA A 187 -14.35 8.75 -2.64
N ALA A 188 -14.91 7.55 -2.83
CA ALA A 188 -15.04 6.95 -4.15
C ALA A 188 -15.92 7.80 -5.10
N LYS A 189 -17.03 8.37 -4.60
CA LYS A 189 -17.86 9.32 -5.36
C LYS A 189 -17.11 10.61 -5.70
N MET A 190 -16.40 11.19 -4.73
CA MET A 190 -15.63 12.42 -4.95
C MET A 190 -14.47 12.22 -5.94
N SER A 191 -13.86 11.05 -5.96
CA SER A 191 -12.73 10.74 -6.84
C SER A 191 -13.09 10.75 -8.33
N LYS A 192 -14.36 10.57 -8.69
CA LYS A 192 -14.84 10.66 -10.08
C LYS A 192 -14.67 12.06 -10.69
N HIS A 193 -14.55 13.09 -9.86
CA HIS A 193 -14.60 14.48 -10.33
C HIS A 193 -13.33 15.30 -10.09
N ARG A 194 -12.47 14.99 -9.12
CA ARG A 194 -11.27 15.79 -8.78
C ARG A 194 -10.22 15.05 -7.93
N ASN A 195 -9.74 13.92 -8.39
CA ASN A 195 -8.69 13.19 -7.69
C ASN A 195 -7.37 13.28 -8.47
N PRO A 196 -6.20 13.41 -7.82
CA PRO A 196 -4.89 13.25 -8.47
C PRO A 196 -4.76 11.98 -9.32
N ILE A 197 -5.51 10.92 -8.98
CA ILE A 197 -5.57 9.66 -9.73
C ILE A 197 -6.20 9.86 -11.13
N ASN A 198 -7.11 10.81 -11.29
CA ASN A 198 -7.72 11.11 -12.59
C ASN A 198 -6.70 11.72 -13.56
N ASP A 199 -5.70 12.44 -13.03
CA ASP A 199 -4.61 13.04 -13.84
C ASP A 199 -3.73 11.97 -14.49
N VAL A 200 -3.81 10.72 -14.01
CA VAL A 200 -3.08 9.56 -14.52
C VAL A 200 -3.99 8.53 -15.24
N GLY A 201 -5.26 8.86 -15.43
CA GLY A 201 -6.19 8.10 -16.29
C GLY A 201 -7.01 7.03 -15.60
N VAL A 202 -7.07 7.00 -14.27
CA VAL A 202 -7.97 6.09 -13.53
C VAL A 202 -9.35 6.74 -13.40
N THR A 203 -10.39 6.06 -13.88
CA THR A 203 -11.75 6.58 -13.93
C THR A 203 -12.72 5.92 -12.97
N THR A 204 -12.41 4.70 -12.51
CA THR A 204 -13.29 3.94 -11.61
C THR A 204 -12.54 3.52 -10.36
N VAL A 205 -13.11 3.84 -9.21
CA VAL A 205 -12.66 3.35 -7.89
C VAL A 205 -13.87 2.95 -7.07
N TYR A 206 -13.65 1.99 -6.19
CA TYR A 206 -14.64 1.44 -5.29
C TYR A 206 -14.40 1.91 -3.86
N GLY A 207 -15.44 1.98 -3.06
CA GLY A 207 -15.36 2.37 -1.66
C GLY A 207 -16.29 1.53 -0.80
N THR A 208 -16.05 1.56 0.50
CA THR A 208 -16.90 0.92 1.49
C THR A 208 -16.99 1.78 2.75
N ASP A 209 -18.15 1.78 3.40
CA ASP A 209 -18.34 2.34 4.74
C ASP A 209 -18.52 1.22 5.79
N ASP A 210 -18.59 -0.04 5.34
CA ASP A 210 -18.70 -1.22 6.18
C ASP A 210 -17.32 -1.89 6.36
N PRO A 211 -16.73 -1.89 7.57
CA PRO A 211 -15.45 -2.55 7.81
C PRO A 211 -15.52 -4.07 7.70
N GLN A 212 -16.72 -4.67 7.74
CA GLN A 212 -16.91 -6.12 7.64
C GLN A 212 -17.07 -6.61 6.20
N PHE A 213 -17.04 -5.71 5.20
CA PHE A 213 -17.30 -6.03 3.80
C PHE A 213 -16.40 -7.14 3.21
N ALA A 214 -15.21 -7.33 3.78
CA ALA A 214 -14.24 -8.35 3.36
C ALA A 214 -14.28 -9.63 4.21
N GLU A 215 -15.20 -9.74 5.17
CA GLU A 215 -15.30 -10.91 6.04
C GLU A 215 -15.76 -12.17 5.31
N THR A 216 -15.24 -13.30 5.78
CA THR A 216 -15.70 -14.66 5.44
C THR A 216 -15.94 -15.45 6.71
N LYS A 217 -16.29 -16.76 6.62
CA LYS A 217 -16.52 -17.61 7.81
C LYS A 217 -15.31 -17.67 8.76
N SER A 218 -14.10 -17.58 8.25
CA SER A 218 -12.87 -17.73 9.05
C SER A 218 -11.96 -16.50 9.03
N PHE A 219 -12.29 -15.49 8.24
CA PHE A 219 -11.53 -14.25 8.08
C PHE A 219 -12.39 -13.09 8.55
N VAL A 220 -11.95 -12.39 9.59
CA VAL A 220 -12.75 -11.39 10.29
C VAL A 220 -12.03 -10.05 10.41
N TYR A 221 -12.83 -8.99 10.43
CA TYR A 221 -12.35 -7.66 10.77
C TYR A 221 -11.83 -7.65 12.23
N LEU A 222 -10.65 -7.08 12.42
CA LEU A 222 -10.03 -6.98 13.73
C LEU A 222 -10.16 -5.56 14.30
N ARG A 223 -9.70 -4.57 13.57
CA ARG A 223 -9.72 -3.16 13.99
C ARG A 223 -9.44 -2.18 12.83
N GLU A 224 -9.73 -0.91 13.08
CA GLU A 224 -9.30 0.21 12.26
C GLU A 224 -8.03 0.83 12.85
N HIS A 225 -7.04 1.08 12.01
CA HIS A 225 -5.83 1.81 12.38
C HIS A 225 -5.97 3.30 12.04
N ASN A 226 -5.30 4.15 12.83
CA ASN A 226 -5.22 5.56 12.50
C ASN A 226 -4.23 5.77 11.35
N MET A 227 -4.71 6.28 10.22
CA MET A 227 -3.89 6.58 9.04
C MET A 227 -2.88 7.71 9.29
N THR A 228 -3.16 8.60 10.23
CA THR A 228 -2.35 9.78 10.55
C THR A 228 -2.18 9.91 12.07
N PRO A 229 -1.41 9.01 12.72
CA PRO A 229 -1.21 9.06 14.17
C PRO A 229 -0.43 10.30 14.58
N ASP A 230 -0.75 10.82 15.76
CA ASP A 230 -0.12 12.02 16.30
C ASP A 230 1.41 11.86 16.43
N SER A 231 1.91 10.65 16.71
CA SER A 231 3.35 10.35 16.77
C SER A 231 4.11 10.74 15.50
N TYR A 232 3.51 10.58 14.33
CA TYR A 232 4.10 11.02 13.07
C TYR A 232 3.82 12.50 12.78
N ILE A 233 2.61 12.99 13.09
CA ILE A 233 2.27 14.41 12.88
C ILE A 233 3.16 15.33 13.70
N ASP A 234 3.54 14.92 14.90
CA ASP A 234 4.39 15.70 15.81
C ASP A 234 5.84 15.83 15.32
N LEU A 235 6.28 15.03 14.34
CA LEU A 235 7.54 15.23 13.63
C LEU A 235 7.52 16.43 12.67
N LEU A 236 6.33 16.93 12.31
CA LEU A 236 6.19 18.17 11.54
C LEU A 236 6.37 19.39 12.45
N HIS A 237 7.02 20.44 11.94
CA HIS A 237 7.35 21.62 12.72
C HIS A 237 6.39 22.80 12.50
N GLY A 238 6.17 23.58 13.54
CA GLY A 238 5.50 24.87 13.48
C GLY A 238 4.12 24.85 12.80
N GLY A 239 3.92 25.78 11.88
CA GLY A 239 2.66 25.94 11.14
C GLY A 239 2.32 24.74 10.25
N GLU A 240 3.30 23.96 9.78
CA GLU A 240 3.05 22.78 8.96
C GLU A 240 2.29 21.70 9.75
N ARG A 241 2.70 21.45 10.99
CA ARG A 241 1.99 20.51 11.88
C ARG A 241 0.53 20.91 12.07
N MET A 242 0.28 22.18 12.37
CA MET A 242 -1.09 22.70 12.59
C MET A 242 -1.95 22.57 11.33
N ILE A 243 -1.42 22.96 10.18
CA ILE A 243 -2.14 22.89 8.90
C ILE A 243 -2.42 21.43 8.52
N PHE A 244 -1.41 20.54 8.63
CA PHE A 244 -1.56 19.13 8.31
C PHE A 244 -2.60 18.47 9.22
N LYS A 245 -2.53 18.72 10.53
CA LYS A 245 -3.50 18.19 11.51
C LYS A 245 -4.93 18.61 11.17
N LYS A 246 -5.13 19.87 10.78
CA LYS A 246 -6.45 20.38 10.41
C LYS A 246 -6.98 19.79 9.10
N LEU A 247 -6.14 19.67 8.06
CA LEU A 247 -6.58 19.32 6.71
C LEU A 247 -6.57 17.81 6.45
N TYR A 248 -5.62 17.07 7.02
CA TYR A 248 -5.37 15.65 6.69
C TYR A 248 -5.58 14.68 7.86
N ALA A 249 -5.63 15.17 9.09
CA ALA A 249 -5.91 14.37 10.27
C ALA A 249 -7.19 14.77 11.00
N GLY A 250 -7.95 15.71 10.45
CA GLY A 250 -9.25 16.13 10.98
C GLY A 250 -10.35 15.10 10.76
N GLY A 251 -11.46 15.24 11.45
CA GLY A 251 -12.59 14.29 11.40
C GLY A 251 -13.17 14.07 10.00
N PHE A 252 -13.08 15.04 9.10
CA PHE A 252 -13.54 14.88 7.72
C PHE A 252 -12.58 13.97 6.93
N SER A 253 -11.27 14.20 7.01
CA SER A 253 -10.26 13.40 6.30
C SER A 253 -10.28 11.94 6.75
N LYS A 254 -10.44 11.70 8.05
CA LYS A 254 -10.58 10.37 8.63
C LYS A 254 -11.80 9.60 8.12
N LYS A 255 -12.84 10.30 7.65
CA LYS A 255 -14.04 9.67 7.05
C LYS A 255 -13.87 9.30 5.59
N LEU A 256 -12.83 9.82 4.92
CA LEU A 256 -12.64 9.58 3.48
C LEU A 256 -11.79 8.36 3.19
N TYR A 257 -10.81 8.08 4.05
CA TYR A 257 -9.82 7.06 3.82
C TYR A 257 -9.56 6.28 5.10
N ARG A 258 -9.73 4.97 5.04
CA ARG A 258 -9.73 4.05 6.16
C ARG A 258 -8.59 3.07 6.06
N LEU A 259 -8.14 2.55 7.18
CA LEU A 259 -7.08 1.54 7.25
C LEU A 259 -7.56 0.40 8.14
N TYR A 260 -7.90 -0.72 7.50
CA TYR A 260 -8.53 -1.86 8.15
C TYR A 260 -7.57 -3.04 8.29
N GLU A 261 -7.55 -3.61 9.47
CA GLU A 261 -6.85 -4.86 9.77
C GLU A 261 -7.85 -6.01 9.89
N TYR A 262 -7.48 -7.12 9.25
CA TYR A 262 -8.24 -8.37 9.29
C TYR A 262 -7.32 -9.53 9.65
N GLU A 263 -7.91 -10.61 10.17
CA GLU A 263 -7.17 -11.83 10.41
C GLU A 263 -8.01 -13.09 10.16
N LYS A 264 -7.34 -14.15 9.71
CA LYS A 264 -7.81 -15.53 9.76
C LYS A 264 -7.04 -16.24 10.86
N ARG A 265 -7.78 -16.88 11.75
CA ARG A 265 -7.26 -17.85 12.73
C ARG A 265 -7.62 -19.26 12.28
N ALA A 266 -6.71 -20.20 12.55
CA ALA A 266 -6.96 -21.60 12.25
C ALA A 266 -8.15 -22.15 13.04
#